data_c9abb52b95f9780d6b91d9c52fe503b7
#
_entry.id   c9abb52b95f9780d6b91d9c52fe503b7
#
_cell.length_a   1.000
_cell.length_b   1.000
_cell.length_c   1.000
_cell.angle_alpha   90.00
_cell.angle_beta   90.00
_cell.angle_gamma   90.00
#
_symmetry.space_group_name_H-M   'P 1'
#
loop_
_entity.id
_entity.type
_entity.pdbx_description
1 polymer ?
#
loop_
_entity_poly.entity_id
_entity_poly.type
_entity_poly.pdbx_seq_one_letter_code
_entity_poly.pdbx_strand_id
1 'polypeptide(L)'
;RVPGSVFQGDGLFALRVKGDSMIDAGIFDGDIAVLRPGPDFSDGDIAAVVVEEEATLKRVFKTRRGLRLHAENSAYSDRLVTSEQIKQSFRLAGVLVGTIRQFS
;
A
#
# COMPACT_ATOMS: atom_id res chain seq x y z
N ARG A 1 -15.88 -11.26 -10.58
CA ARG A 1 -15.08 -10.34 -11.34
C ARG A 1 -14.69 -9.11 -10.51
N VAL A 2 -13.44 -8.76 -10.57
CA VAL A 2 -12.99 -7.55 -9.92
C VAL A 2 -13.62 -6.35 -10.62
N PRO A 3 -14.30 -5.47 -9.89
CA PRO A 3 -14.93 -4.32 -10.54
C PRO A 3 -13.92 -3.22 -10.85
N GLY A 4 -12.75 -3.60 -11.34
CA GLY A 4 -11.73 -2.65 -11.73
C GLY A 4 -12.17 -1.72 -12.82
N SER A 5 -13.13 -2.17 -13.67
CA SER A 5 -13.63 -1.32 -14.72
C SER A 5 -14.33 -0.07 -14.20
N VAL A 6 -14.79 -0.10 -12.95
CA VAL A 6 -15.42 1.07 -12.34
C VAL A 6 -14.40 2.20 -12.14
N PHE A 7 -13.13 1.83 -12.00
CA PHE A 7 -12.07 2.78 -11.65
C PHE A 7 -11.10 3.05 -12.80
N GLN A 8 -11.23 2.34 -13.91
CA GLN A 8 -10.23 2.37 -14.97
C GLN A 8 -10.08 3.71 -15.67
N GLY A 9 -11.13 4.47 -15.76
CA GLY A 9 -11.09 5.72 -16.49
C GLY A 9 -10.12 6.75 -15.95
N ASP A 10 -9.74 6.59 -14.68
CA ASP A 10 -8.87 7.54 -14.00
C ASP A 10 -7.46 7.04 -13.84
N GLY A 11 -7.12 5.96 -14.54
CA GLY A 11 -5.78 5.39 -14.43
C GLY A 11 -5.57 4.62 -13.15
N LEU A 12 -6.61 4.37 -12.38
CA LEU A 12 -6.48 3.62 -11.14
C LEU A 12 -6.21 2.15 -11.42
N PHE A 13 -5.57 1.49 -10.47
CA PHE A 13 -5.37 0.06 -10.56
C PHE A 13 -5.79 -0.59 -9.24
N ALA A 14 -5.95 -1.90 -9.27
CA ALA A 14 -6.43 -2.64 -8.12
C ALA A 14 -5.52 -3.83 -7.86
N LEU A 15 -5.38 -4.18 -6.59
CA LEU A 15 -4.70 -5.40 -6.22
C LEU A 15 -5.41 -6.05 -5.03
N ARG A 16 -5.22 -7.35 -4.90
CA ARG A 16 -5.82 -8.11 -3.82
C ARG A 16 -4.93 -8.07 -2.59
N VAL A 17 -5.54 -7.78 -1.45
CA VAL A 17 -4.83 -7.70 -0.18
C VAL A 17 -4.59 -9.12 0.35
N LYS A 18 -3.37 -9.37 0.82
CA LYS A 18 -3.01 -10.62 1.48
C LYS A 18 -2.51 -10.33 2.87
N GLY A 19 -2.97 -11.14 3.81
CA GLY A 19 -2.49 -11.04 5.18
C GLY A 19 -3.27 -10.04 6.00
N ASP A 20 -2.76 -9.77 7.19
CA ASP A 20 -3.47 -9.02 8.21
C ASP A 20 -2.77 -7.77 8.69
N SER A 21 -1.77 -7.28 7.97
CA SER A 21 -0.96 -6.18 8.45
C SER A 21 -1.70 -4.84 8.51
N MET A 22 -2.90 -4.76 7.92
CA MET A 22 -3.66 -3.51 7.88
C MET A 22 -5.06 -3.65 8.48
N ILE A 23 -5.28 -4.64 9.33
CA ILE A 23 -6.63 -4.90 9.86
C ILE A 23 -7.15 -3.76 10.73
N ASP A 24 -6.29 -3.03 11.43
CA ASP A 24 -6.74 -1.92 12.27
C ASP A 24 -7.19 -0.72 11.45
N ALA A 25 -6.88 -0.72 10.16
CA ALA A 25 -7.39 0.29 9.22
C ALA A 25 -8.64 -0.22 8.49
N GLY A 26 -9.14 -1.40 8.86
CA GLY A 26 -10.32 -1.96 8.22
C GLY A 26 -10.03 -2.63 6.88
N ILE A 27 -8.77 -2.96 6.62
CA ILE A 27 -8.36 -3.61 5.36
C ILE A 27 -8.00 -5.04 5.68
N PHE A 28 -8.70 -5.98 5.07
CA PHE A 28 -8.60 -7.39 5.43
C PHE A 28 -8.13 -8.24 4.26
N ASP A 29 -7.61 -9.42 4.59
CA ASP A 29 -7.22 -10.40 3.59
C ASP A 29 -8.37 -10.63 2.63
N GLY A 30 -8.08 -10.60 1.33
CA GLY A 30 -9.09 -10.79 0.30
C GLY A 30 -9.75 -9.53 -0.20
N ASP A 31 -9.59 -8.41 0.50
CA ASP A 31 -10.12 -7.14 0.03
C ASP A 31 -9.43 -6.74 -1.27
N ILE A 32 -10.12 -5.94 -2.07
CA ILE A 32 -9.52 -5.35 -3.25
C ILE A 32 -9.13 -3.92 -2.91
N ALA A 33 -7.85 -3.63 -3.00
CA ALA A 33 -7.34 -2.28 -2.79
C ALA A 33 -7.31 -1.55 -4.12
N VAL A 34 -7.87 -0.36 -4.17
CA VAL A 34 -7.88 0.47 -5.37
C VAL A 34 -6.90 1.61 -5.14
N LEU A 35 -5.98 1.80 -6.07
CA LEU A 35 -4.85 2.70 -5.90
C LEU A 35 -4.70 3.66 -7.06
N ARG A 36 -4.30 4.88 -6.72
CA ARG A 36 -3.88 5.87 -7.70
C ARG A 36 -2.38 5.65 -7.96
N PRO A 37 -1.98 5.36 -9.21
CA PRO A 37 -0.56 5.08 -9.48
C PRO A 37 0.31 6.32 -9.31
N GLY A 38 1.60 6.07 -9.10
CA GLY A 38 2.59 7.12 -9.01
C GLY A 38 3.28 7.16 -7.67
N PRO A 39 4.42 7.85 -7.60
CA PRO A 39 5.24 7.83 -6.40
C PRO A 39 4.88 8.90 -5.38
N ASP A 40 3.96 9.80 -5.68
CA ASP A 40 3.65 10.92 -4.83
C ASP A 40 2.70 10.54 -3.71
N PHE A 41 3.04 10.91 -2.49
CA PHE A 41 2.20 10.63 -1.33
C PHE A 41 2.40 11.70 -0.26
N SER A 42 1.47 11.75 0.67
CA SER A 42 1.58 12.58 1.88
C SER A 42 1.80 11.66 3.07
N ASP A 43 2.50 12.16 4.08
CA ASP A 43 2.74 11.40 5.30
C ASP A 43 1.42 10.86 5.87
N GLY A 44 1.42 9.57 6.17
CA GLY A 44 0.23 8.90 6.71
C GLY A 44 -0.65 8.26 5.67
N ASP A 45 -0.39 8.48 4.38
CA ASP A 45 -1.14 7.79 3.34
C ASP A 45 -0.87 6.29 3.41
N ILE A 46 -1.88 5.50 3.03
CA ILE A 46 -1.68 4.07 2.83
C ILE A 46 -1.30 3.88 1.38
N ALA A 47 -0.22 3.16 1.15
CA ALA A 47 0.32 3.01 -0.19
C ALA A 47 0.73 1.56 -0.44
N ALA A 48 0.70 1.18 -1.71
CA ALA A 48 1.28 -0.08 -2.14
C ALA A 48 2.76 0.15 -2.37
N VAL A 49 3.58 -0.55 -1.60
CA VAL A 49 5.03 -0.44 -1.69
C VAL A 49 5.60 -1.78 -2.11
N VAL A 50 6.64 -1.73 -2.91
CA VAL A 50 7.36 -2.92 -3.37
C VAL A 50 8.76 -2.82 -2.81
N VAL A 51 9.12 -3.77 -1.95
CA VAL A 51 10.44 -3.85 -1.37
C VAL A 51 10.98 -5.22 -1.71
N GLU A 52 12.11 -5.24 -2.41
CA GLU A 52 12.74 -6.51 -2.80
C GLU A 52 11.74 -7.45 -3.49
N GLU A 53 10.96 -6.88 -4.39
CA GLU A 53 9.99 -7.61 -5.23
C GLU A 53 8.73 -8.08 -4.49
N GLU A 54 8.59 -7.71 -3.23
CA GLU A 54 7.38 -8.04 -2.49
C GLU A 54 6.48 -6.82 -2.38
N ALA A 55 5.23 -6.94 -2.83
CA ALA A 55 4.27 -5.85 -2.78
C ALA A 55 3.41 -5.97 -1.53
N THR A 56 3.21 -4.86 -0.83
CA THR A 56 2.38 -4.84 0.38
C THR A 56 1.78 -3.45 0.57
N LEU A 57 0.73 -3.38 1.38
CA LEU A 57 0.15 -2.09 1.78
C LEU A 57 0.69 -1.69 3.14
N LYS A 58 1.08 -0.44 3.29
CA LYS A 58 1.54 0.12 4.55
C LYS A 58 1.21 1.60 4.58
N ARG A 59 1.12 2.18 5.79
CA ARG A 59 1.17 3.63 5.90
C ARG A 59 2.60 4.08 5.70
N VAL A 60 2.78 5.16 4.99
CA VAL A 60 4.12 5.63 4.64
C VAL A 60 4.35 7.03 5.20
N PHE A 61 5.55 7.23 5.73
CA PHE A 61 5.97 8.51 6.31
C PHE A 61 7.37 8.82 5.84
N LYS A 62 7.60 10.06 5.46
CA LYS A 62 8.95 10.51 5.12
C LYS A 62 9.76 10.70 6.40
N THR A 63 11.02 10.29 6.35
CA THR A 63 11.94 10.51 7.45
C THR A 63 13.23 11.11 6.89
N ARG A 64 14.11 11.53 7.80
CA ARG A 64 15.38 12.11 7.37
C ARG A 64 16.23 11.12 6.57
N ARG A 65 16.09 9.83 6.85
CA ARG A 65 16.94 8.80 6.24
C ARG A 65 16.24 7.99 5.17
N GLY A 66 14.99 8.27 4.89
CA GLY A 66 14.23 7.52 3.91
C GLY A 66 12.76 7.51 4.23
N LEU A 67 12.18 6.33 4.33
CA LEU A 67 10.76 6.16 4.60
C LEU A 67 10.55 5.23 5.78
N ARG A 68 9.50 5.50 6.55
CA ARG A 68 9.04 4.59 7.58
C ARG A 68 7.75 3.96 7.10
N LEU A 69 7.72 2.65 7.10
CA LEU A 69 6.56 1.86 6.71
C LEU A 69 5.89 1.34 7.97
N HIS A 70 4.63 1.68 8.14
CA HIS A 70 3.89 1.36 9.35
C HIS A 70 2.70 0.47 9.03
N ALA A 71 2.61 -0.68 9.69
CA ALA A 71 1.45 -1.56 9.59
C ALA A 71 0.37 -1.07 10.55
N GLU A 72 -0.89 -1.19 10.14
CA GLU A 72 -2.02 -0.92 11.02
C GLU A 72 -2.42 -2.23 11.72
N ASN A 73 -1.49 -2.73 12.50
CA ASN A 73 -1.64 -3.95 13.27
C ASN A 73 -0.51 -4.00 14.29
N SER A 74 -0.84 -4.00 15.58
CA SER A 74 0.16 -3.89 16.65
C SER A 74 1.11 -5.09 16.71
N ALA A 75 0.79 -6.18 16.04
CA ALA A 75 1.67 -7.34 15.98
C ALA A 75 2.89 -7.12 15.08
N TYR A 76 2.90 -6.04 14.30
CA TYR A 76 3.97 -5.77 13.33
C TYR A 76 4.72 -4.51 13.74
N SER A 77 6.05 -4.57 13.62
CA SER A 77 6.91 -3.41 13.87
C SER A 77 7.02 -2.55 12.62
N ASP A 78 7.31 -1.28 12.83
CA ASP A 78 7.63 -0.39 11.72
C ASP A 78 8.90 -0.85 11.02
N ARG A 79 8.98 -0.57 9.74
CA ARG A 79 10.17 -0.87 8.95
C ARG A 79 10.72 0.43 8.37
N LEU A 80 12.01 0.64 8.51
CA LEU A 80 12.67 1.76 7.87
C LEU A 80 13.28 1.32 6.56
N VAL A 81 13.05 2.10 5.52
CA VAL A 81 13.66 1.90 4.21
C VAL A 81 14.57 3.10 3.98
N THR A 82 15.86 2.84 3.91
CA THR A 82 16.83 3.92 3.78
C THR A 82 16.82 4.50 2.38
N SER A 83 17.37 5.71 2.24
CA SER A 83 17.46 6.35 0.92
C SER A 83 18.21 5.47 -0.08
N GLU A 84 19.21 4.74 0.39
CA GLU A 84 19.96 3.84 -0.47
C GLU A 84 19.10 2.67 -0.93
N GLN A 85 18.33 2.07 -0.02
CA GLN A 85 17.41 0.99 -0.39
C GLN A 85 16.33 1.48 -1.36
N ILE A 86 15.86 2.72 -1.16
CA ILE A 86 14.87 3.30 -2.05
C ILE A 86 15.38 3.33 -3.48
N LYS A 87 16.66 3.66 -3.66
CA LYS A 87 17.25 3.72 -4.99
C LYS A 87 17.42 2.34 -5.63
N GLN A 88 17.61 1.31 -4.82
CA GLN A 88 18.00 0.00 -5.32
C GLN A 88 16.87 -1.00 -5.43
N SER A 89 15.98 -1.04 -4.44
CA SER A 89 15.05 -2.15 -4.34
C SER A 89 13.66 -1.76 -3.86
N PHE A 90 13.36 -0.47 -3.84
CA PHE A 90 12.08 0.02 -3.35
C PHE A 90 11.33 0.77 -4.44
N ARG A 91 10.01 0.57 -4.47
CA ARG A 91 9.15 1.37 -5.34
C ARG A 91 7.81 1.59 -4.65
N LEU A 92 7.33 2.83 -4.68
CA LEU A 92 5.98 3.13 -4.23
C LEU A 92 5.09 3.11 -5.47
N ALA A 93 4.21 2.11 -5.55
CA ALA A 93 3.43 1.87 -6.75
C ALA A 93 2.21 2.77 -6.84
N GLY A 94 1.64 3.13 -5.71
CA GLY A 94 0.46 3.98 -5.71
C GLY A 94 -0.09 4.18 -4.32
N VAL A 95 -1.03 5.12 -4.21
CA VAL A 95 -1.66 5.50 -2.95
C VAL A 95 -3.09 5.00 -2.93
N LEU A 96 -3.50 4.44 -1.80
CA LEU A 96 -4.82 3.87 -1.65
C LEU A 96 -5.90 4.93 -1.75
N VAL A 97 -6.90 4.70 -2.59
CA VAL A 97 -8.08 5.57 -2.66
C VAL A 97 -9.32 4.89 -2.11
N GLY A 98 -9.32 3.59 -1.97
CA GLY A 98 -10.45 2.89 -1.38
C GLY A 98 -10.27 1.39 -1.44
N THR A 99 -11.20 0.67 -0.81
CA THR A 99 -11.21 -0.79 -0.84
C THR A 99 -12.60 -1.29 -1.22
N ILE A 100 -12.63 -2.49 -1.75
CA ILE A 100 -13.87 -3.17 -2.08
C ILE A 100 -13.81 -4.53 -1.40
N ARG A 101 -14.87 -4.86 -0.67
CA ARG A 101 -15.00 -6.18 -0.06
C ARG A 101 -16.15 -6.89 -0.71
N GLN A 102 -15.87 -8.08 -1.19
CA GLN A 102 -16.84 -8.87 -1.89
C GLN A 102 -17.49 -9.85 -0.92
N PHE A 103 -18.81 -9.84 -0.90
CA PHE A 103 -19.58 -10.82 -0.14
C PHE A 103 -20.22 -11.78 -1.12
N SER A 104 -20.13 -13.06 -0.85
CA SER A 104 -20.73 -14.08 -1.73
C SER A 104 -21.76 -14.89 -1.00
#